data_a0311b0ca6a2c62c1c6dec58c3b7a3eb
#
_entry.id   a0311b0ca6a2c62c1c6dec58c3b7a3eb
#
_cell.length_a   1.000
_cell.length_b   1.000
_cell.length_c   1.000
_cell.angle_alpha   90.00
_cell.angle_beta   90.00
_cell.angle_gamma   90.00
#
_symmetry.space_group_name_H-M   'P 1'
#
loop_
_entity.id
_entity.type
_entity.pdbx_description
1 polymer ?
#
loop_
_entity_poly.entity_id
_entity_poly.type
_entity_poly.pdbx_seq_one_letter_code
_entity_poly.pdbx_strand_id
1 'polypeptide(L)'
;MKKILFLLPLVAVLSGCRTESPEGACTLENFIAVAVAEDVPREIPAWDRSSKYEIICRDADKVSYRATEYQYTGGAHGSTSVQVGTVDRKTGRKYKLADIVPESRRGELLRKVREDIAIRRYEAKSYAEWRARKEIAFFDEPQLTENFYFDDQAMHFIYNQYEIACYADGIIEAIVPR
;
A
#
# COMPACT_ATOMS: atom_id res chain seq x y z
N MET A 1 -9.99 60.53 4.56
CA MET A 1 -10.38 59.26 5.18
C MET A 1 -9.90 58.13 4.27
N LYS A 2 -8.77 57.47 4.61
CA LYS A 2 -8.20 56.35 3.83
C LYS A 2 -8.78 55.04 4.39
N LYS A 3 -9.53 54.32 3.55
CA LYS A 3 -10.02 52.98 3.88
C LYS A 3 -8.86 51.99 3.67
N ILE A 4 -8.38 51.41 4.77
CA ILE A 4 -7.41 50.32 4.75
C ILE A 4 -8.19 49.02 4.53
N LEU A 5 -7.97 48.41 3.36
CA LEU A 5 -8.53 47.12 3.00
C LEU A 5 -7.59 46.03 3.58
N PHE A 6 -8.03 45.35 4.63
CA PHE A 6 -7.35 44.19 5.18
C PHE A 6 -7.57 43.02 4.23
N LEU A 7 -6.53 42.64 3.49
CA LEU A 7 -6.45 41.32 2.82
C LEU A 7 -6.16 40.27 3.89
N LEU A 8 -7.14 39.44 4.20
CA LEU A 8 -6.92 38.20 4.95
C LEU A 8 -6.22 37.20 4.04
N PRO A 9 -5.12 36.57 4.46
CA PRO A 9 -4.52 35.49 3.69
C PRO A 9 -5.44 34.28 3.72
N LEU A 10 -5.79 33.80 2.55
CA LEU A 10 -6.48 32.54 2.34
C LEU A 10 -5.51 31.42 2.76
N VAL A 11 -5.69 30.91 3.98
CA VAL A 11 -4.96 29.71 4.43
C VAL A 11 -5.58 28.53 3.68
N ALA A 12 -4.86 28.05 2.67
CA ALA A 12 -5.16 26.77 2.03
C ALA A 12 -4.98 25.68 3.08
N VAL A 13 -6.09 25.15 3.60
CA VAL A 13 -6.09 23.94 4.43
C VAL A 13 -5.73 22.79 3.49
N LEU A 14 -4.46 22.43 3.48
CA LEU A 14 -4.00 21.18 2.91
C LEU A 14 -4.61 20.05 3.76
N SER A 15 -5.71 19.47 3.27
CA SER A 15 -6.27 18.22 3.80
C SER A 15 -5.34 17.07 3.48
N GLY A 16 -4.15 17.08 4.08
CA GLY A 16 -3.25 15.94 4.06
C GLY A 16 -3.69 14.91 5.08
N CYS A 17 -3.42 13.64 4.83
CA CYS A 17 -3.54 12.58 5.82
C CYS A 17 -2.85 12.98 7.14
N ARG A 18 -3.60 13.11 8.22
CA ARG A 18 -3.05 13.44 9.53
C ARG A 18 -2.65 12.19 10.27
N THR A 19 -1.43 12.17 10.78
CA THR A 19 -0.85 11.13 11.65
C THR A 19 -1.10 11.42 13.14
N GLU A 20 -2.33 11.71 13.55
CA GLU A 20 -2.63 11.93 14.99
C GLU A 20 -3.47 10.78 15.55
N SER A 21 -3.00 10.19 16.67
CA SER A 21 -3.71 9.20 17.47
C SER A 21 -4.88 9.85 18.20
N PRO A 22 -6.11 9.32 18.14
CA PRO A 22 -7.18 9.76 19.05
C PRO A 22 -7.10 8.97 20.36
N GLU A 23 -7.15 9.65 21.47
CA GLU A 23 -7.41 9.07 22.79
C GLU A 23 -8.86 8.54 22.86
N GLY A 24 -9.03 7.25 23.22
CA GLY A 24 -10.32 6.67 23.58
C GLY A 24 -10.66 5.33 22.93
N ALA A 25 -10.52 4.29 23.65
CA ALA A 25 -11.24 3.00 23.85
C ALA A 25 -11.76 2.14 22.67
N CYS A 26 -11.68 2.54 21.43
CA CYS A 26 -11.71 1.60 20.31
C CYS A 26 -10.43 1.82 19.54
N THR A 27 -9.32 1.27 20.07
CA THR A 27 -8.03 1.45 19.41
C THR A 27 -8.10 0.71 18.10
N LEU A 28 -7.94 1.46 17.02
CA LEU A 28 -7.83 0.93 15.67
C LEU A 28 -6.75 -0.16 15.58
N GLU A 29 -5.78 -0.14 16.48
CA GLU A 29 -4.77 -1.17 16.69
C GLU A 29 -5.41 -2.53 17.02
N ASN A 30 -6.43 -2.57 17.87
CA ASN A 30 -7.19 -3.81 18.16
C ASN A 30 -8.01 -4.23 16.93
N PHE A 31 -8.53 -3.28 16.17
CA PHE A 31 -9.30 -3.57 14.96
C PHE A 31 -8.41 -4.10 13.82
N ILE A 32 -7.27 -3.45 13.58
CA ILE A 32 -6.27 -3.90 12.61
C ILE A 32 -5.67 -5.24 13.05
N ALA A 33 -5.38 -5.41 14.34
CA ALA A 33 -4.89 -6.68 14.88
C ALA A 33 -5.90 -7.82 14.69
N VAL A 34 -7.20 -7.57 14.84
CA VAL A 34 -8.25 -8.57 14.60
C VAL A 34 -8.39 -8.86 13.10
N ALA A 35 -8.43 -7.84 12.24
CA ALA A 35 -8.55 -8.03 10.80
C ALA A 35 -7.34 -8.74 10.16
N VAL A 36 -6.15 -8.55 10.73
CA VAL A 36 -4.91 -9.21 10.27
C VAL A 36 -4.73 -10.58 10.96
N ALA A 37 -5.23 -10.76 12.19
CA ALA A 37 -5.06 -12.01 12.95
C ALA A 37 -5.89 -13.18 12.41
N GLU A 38 -6.94 -12.92 11.64
CA GLU A 38 -7.75 -13.98 11.02
C GLU A 38 -7.02 -14.70 9.87
N ASP A 39 -6.04 -14.04 9.23
CA ASP A 39 -5.30 -14.58 8.10
C ASP A 39 -3.90 -15.15 8.47
N VAL A 40 -3.50 -15.09 9.72
CA VAL A 40 -2.18 -15.58 10.16
C VAL A 40 -2.28 -16.99 10.74
N PRO A 41 -1.63 -18.02 10.14
CA PRO A 41 -1.54 -19.36 10.74
C PRO A 41 -0.90 -19.28 12.14
N ARG A 42 -1.60 -19.77 13.15
CA ARG A 42 -1.25 -19.61 14.56
C ARG A 42 -0.08 -20.45 15.08
N GLU A 43 0.48 -21.35 14.27
CA GLU A 43 1.48 -22.30 14.75
C GLU A 43 2.63 -22.49 13.75
N ILE A 44 3.56 -21.53 13.73
CA ILE A 44 4.92 -21.81 13.24
C ILE A 44 5.87 -21.47 14.39
N PRO A 45 6.74 -22.40 14.84
CA PRO A 45 7.81 -22.05 15.78
C PRO A 45 8.75 -21.07 15.08
N ALA A 46 8.53 -19.79 15.26
CA ALA A 46 9.38 -18.76 14.70
C ALA A 46 10.63 -18.66 15.59
N TRP A 47 11.78 -18.89 15.00
CA TRP A 47 13.07 -18.71 15.68
C TRP A 47 13.37 -17.20 15.84
N ASP A 48 12.92 -16.40 14.88
CA ASP A 48 12.89 -14.94 14.96
C ASP A 48 11.69 -14.43 14.16
N ARG A 49 10.80 -13.71 14.82
CA ARG A 49 9.60 -13.13 14.21
C ARG A 49 9.36 -11.74 14.77
N SER A 50 9.10 -10.80 13.88
CA SER A 50 8.66 -9.46 14.28
C SER A 50 7.49 -9.00 13.39
N SER A 51 6.59 -8.24 14.01
CA SER A 51 5.43 -7.65 13.32
C SER A 51 5.36 -6.16 13.64
N LYS A 52 5.12 -5.36 12.62
CA LYS A 52 4.94 -3.91 12.74
C LYS A 52 3.65 -3.50 12.05
N TYR A 53 2.83 -2.71 12.75
CA TYR A 53 1.58 -2.16 12.24
C TYR A 53 1.65 -0.64 12.17
N GLU A 54 1.23 -0.07 11.05
CA GLU A 54 1.29 1.37 10.80
C GLU A 54 -0.02 1.86 10.18
N ILE A 55 -0.51 3.00 10.65
CA ILE A 55 -1.55 3.73 9.95
C ILE A 55 -0.87 4.67 8.96
N ILE A 56 -1.15 4.46 7.67
CA ILE A 56 -0.56 5.25 6.59
C ILE A 56 -1.34 6.55 6.41
N CYS A 57 -2.66 6.45 6.36
CA CYS A 57 -3.55 7.55 6.09
C CYS A 57 -4.87 7.37 6.83
N ARG A 58 -5.44 8.48 7.31
CA ARG A 58 -6.74 8.49 7.99
C ARG A 58 -7.52 9.73 7.58
N ASP A 59 -8.78 9.53 7.21
CA ASP A 59 -9.76 10.60 7.09
C ASP A 59 -11.04 10.29 7.91
N ALA A 60 -12.13 11.04 7.66
CA ALA A 60 -13.39 10.87 8.38
C ALA A 60 -14.04 9.49 8.15
N ASP A 61 -13.88 8.92 6.97
CA ASP A 61 -14.64 7.75 6.52
C ASP A 61 -13.77 6.50 6.35
N LYS A 62 -12.45 6.64 6.17
CA LYS A 62 -11.56 5.52 5.88
C LYS A 62 -10.22 5.61 6.62
N VAL A 63 -9.57 4.46 6.75
CA VAL A 63 -8.21 4.32 7.28
C VAL A 63 -7.43 3.37 6.39
N SER A 64 -6.24 3.78 5.98
CA SER A 64 -5.29 2.94 5.28
C SER A 64 -4.18 2.50 6.23
N TYR A 65 -3.85 1.21 6.20
CA TYR A 65 -2.89 0.59 7.10
C TYR A 65 -1.84 -0.22 6.35
N ARG A 66 -0.72 -0.45 7.02
CA ARG A 66 0.35 -1.37 6.61
C ARG A 66 0.67 -2.30 7.77
N ALA A 67 0.68 -3.60 7.53
CA ALA A 67 1.21 -4.62 8.40
C ALA A 67 2.45 -5.22 7.74
N THR A 68 3.58 -5.18 8.43
CA THR A 68 4.84 -5.77 7.99
C THR A 68 5.19 -6.90 8.93
N GLU A 69 5.40 -8.09 8.39
CA GLU A 69 5.86 -9.25 9.14
C GLU A 69 7.21 -9.71 8.61
N TYR A 70 8.14 -9.95 9.52
CA TYR A 70 9.41 -10.60 9.26
C TYR A 70 9.44 -11.95 9.96
N GLN A 71 9.93 -12.97 9.27
CA GLN A 71 10.12 -14.30 9.82
C GLN A 71 11.43 -14.90 9.34
N TYR A 72 12.18 -15.47 10.28
CA TYR A 72 13.35 -16.30 10.01
C TYR A 72 13.13 -17.69 10.60
N THR A 73 13.11 -18.70 9.75
CA THR A 73 12.89 -20.10 10.13
C THR A 73 14.12 -20.97 9.88
N GLY A 74 15.28 -20.35 9.73
CA GLY A 74 16.52 -21.00 9.32
C GLY A 74 16.78 -20.86 7.83
N GLY A 75 18.01 -21.09 7.41
CA GLY A 75 18.46 -20.97 6.02
C GLY A 75 19.27 -19.69 5.76
N ALA A 76 19.36 -19.29 4.49
CA ALA A 76 20.25 -18.21 4.06
C ALA A 76 19.74 -16.81 4.46
N HIS A 77 18.42 -16.63 4.57
CA HIS A 77 17.80 -15.33 4.87
C HIS A 77 16.40 -15.50 5.46
N GLY A 78 15.90 -14.47 6.11
CA GLY A 78 14.49 -14.36 6.52
C GLY A 78 13.59 -13.96 5.36
N SER A 79 12.29 -13.95 5.62
CA SER A 79 11.26 -13.49 4.68
C SER A 79 10.50 -12.32 5.29
N THR A 80 10.25 -11.30 4.47
CA THR A 80 9.40 -10.17 4.85
C THR A 80 8.14 -10.21 4.00
N SER A 81 6.98 -10.10 4.63
CA SER A 81 5.71 -9.89 3.96
C SER A 81 5.09 -8.56 4.39
N VAL A 82 4.43 -7.91 3.45
CA VAL A 82 3.71 -6.66 3.69
C VAL A 82 2.28 -6.84 3.24
N GLN A 83 1.36 -6.63 4.15
CA GLN A 83 -0.07 -6.55 3.89
C GLN A 83 -0.54 -5.12 4.07
N VAL A 84 -1.32 -4.63 3.12
CA VAL A 84 -1.91 -3.30 3.18
C VAL A 84 -3.40 -3.36 2.91
N GLY A 85 -4.08 -2.31 3.28
CA GLY A 85 -5.49 -2.17 2.96
C GLY A 85 -6.03 -0.83 3.38
N THR A 86 -7.20 -0.52 2.86
CA THR A 86 -8.03 0.59 3.32
C THR A 86 -9.34 0.02 3.85
N VAL A 87 -9.74 0.46 5.03
CA VAL A 87 -10.99 0.02 5.69
C VAL A 87 -11.94 1.20 5.85
N ASP A 88 -13.21 0.94 5.69
CA ASP A 88 -14.30 1.84 6.03
C ASP A 88 -14.38 1.96 7.56
N ARG A 89 -14.32 3.17 8.10
CA ARG A 89 -14.29 3.40 9.56
C ARG A 89 -15.59 3.09 10.27
N LYS A 90 -16.72 3.15 9.57
CA LYS A 90 -18.04 2.88 10.18
C LYS A 90 -18.32 1.40 10.27
N THR A 91 -17.97 0.66 9.22
CA THR A 91 -18.31 -0.76 9.09
C THR A 91 -17.15 -1.69 9.42
N GLY A 92 -15.91 -1.18 9.37
CA GLY A 92 -14.71 -1.98 9.48
C GLY A 92 -14.41 -2.85 8.26
N ARG A 93 -15.20 -2.75 7.20
CA ARG A 93 -15.01 -3.55 5.99
C ARG A 93 -13.80 -3.05 5.20
N LYS A 94 -12.91 -3.98 4.85
CA LYS A 94 -11.81 -3.70 3.91
C LYS A 94 -12.38 -3.46 2.51
N TYR A 95 -11.94 -2.40 1.85
CA TYR A 95 -12.25 -2.15 0.45
C TYR A 95 -11.55 -3.18 -0.44
N LYS A 96 -12.32 -3.73 -1.37
CA LYS A 96 -11.80 -4.56 -2.47
C LYS A 96 -11.58 -3.70 -3.70
N LEU A 97 -10.74 -4.17 -4.60
CA LEU A 97 -10.49 -3.46 -5.87
C LEU A 97 -11.79 -3.23 -6.66
N ALA A 98 -12.69 -4.19 -6.62
CA ALA A 98 -14.00 -4.10 -7.27
C ALA A 98 -14.89 -2.98 -6.72
N ASP A 99 -14.72 -2.58 -5.47
CA ASP A 99 -15.48 -1.49 -4.85
C ASP A 99 -15.03 -0.12 -5.39
N ILE A 100 -13.78 -0.02 -5.85
CA ILE A 100 -13.12 1.25 -6.22
C ILE A 100 -13.00 1.40 -7.74
N VAL A 101 -12.68 0.31 -8.45
CA VAL A 101 -12.36 0.33 -9.88
C VAL A 101 -13.31 -0.57 -10.66
N PRO A 102 -14.17 0.02 -11.51
CA PRO A 102 -15.02 -0.75 -12.41
C PRO A 102 -14.21 -1.68 -13.32
N GLU A 103 -14.77 -2.83 -13.66
CA GLU A 103 -14.12 -3.82 -14.53
C GLU A 103 -13.57 -3.19 -15.82
N SER A 104 -14.35 -2.31 -16.46
CA SER A 104 -13.99 -1.63 -17.69
C SER A 104 -12.72 -0.77 -17.61
N ARG A 105 -12.31 -0.37 -16.38
CA ARG A 105 -11.11 0.46 -16.16
C ARG A 105 -9.91 -0.32 -15.64
N ARG A 106 -10.05 -1.61 -15.32
CA ARG A 106 -8.97 -2.41 -14.74
C ARG A 106 -7.81 -2.62 -15.71
N GLY A 107 -8.08 -2.76 -17.01
CA GLY A 107 -7.02 -2.85 -18.02
C GLY A 107 -6.14 -1.60 -18.11
N GLU A 108 -6.74 -0.41 -18.03
CA GLU A 108 -6.01 0.85 -17.97
C GLU A 108 -5.19 0.96 -16.67
N LEU A 109 -5.79 0.61 -15.54
CA LEU A 109 -5.12 0.61 -14.25
C LEU A 109 -3.91 -0.34 -14.25
N LEU A 110 -4.06 -1.56 -14.75
CA LEU A 110 -2.97 -2.53 -14.86
C LEU A 110 -1.82 -1.98 -15.72
N ARG A 111 -2.13 -1.31 -16.83
CA ARG A 111 -1.11 -0.67 -17.64
C ARG A 111 -0.34 0.39 -16.85
N LYS A 112 -1.03 1.25 -16.09
CA LYS A 112 -0.39 2.27 -15.25
C LYS A 112 0.49 1.65 -14.16
N VAL A 113 0.02 0.58 -13.50
CA VAL A 113 0.81 -0.17 -12.51
C VAL A 113 2.11 -0.69 -13.12
N ARG A 114 2.04 -1.31 -14.28
CA ARG A 114 3.21 -1.87 -14.98
C ARG A 114 4.19 -0.79 -15.41
N GLU A 115 3.70 0.35 -15.92
CA GLU A 115 4.53 1.49 -16.29
C GLU A 115 5.24 2.08 -15.07
N ASP A 116 4.54 2.27 -13.95
CA ASP A 116 5.12 2.82 -12.73
C ASP A 116 6.24 1.92 -12.20
N ILE A 117 6.02 0.60 -12.14
CA ILE A 117 7.07 -0.36 -11.72
C ILE A 117 8.28 -0.27 -12.64
N ALA A 118 8.07 -0.28 -13.97
CA ALA A 118 9.15 -0.24 -14.93
C ALA A 118 10.00 1.03 -14.82
N ILE A 119 9.35 2.17 -14.66
CA ILE A 119 10.03 3.47 -14.61
C ILE A 119 10.70 3.69 -13.25
N ARG A 120 9.93 3.55 -12.15
CA ARG A 120 10.45 3.93 -10.83
C ARG A 120 11.36 2.90 -10.20
N ARG A 121 11.08 1.60 -10.42
CA ARG A 121 11.86 0.53 -9.80
C ARG A 121 13.05 0.11 -10.64
N TYR A 122 12.89 0.09 -11.98
CA TYR A 122 13.89 -0.44 -12.89
C TYR A 122 14.49 0.60 -13.83
N GLU A 123 14.17 1.88 -13.63
CA GLU A 123 14.71 3.00 -14.42
C GLU A 123 14.57 2.79 -15.94
N ALA A 124 13.53 2.07 -16.34
CA ALA A 124 13.21 1.89 -17.75
C ALA A 124 12.43 3.10 -18.29
N LYS A 125 12.51 3.36 -19.59
CA LYS A 125 11.72 4.44 -20.21
C LYS A 125 10.25 4.07 -20.37
N SER A 126 9.95 2.76 -20.37
CA SER A 126 8.59 2.23 -20.47
C SER A 126 8.53 0.77 -20.02
N TYR A 127 7.31 0.27 -19.81
CA TYR A 127 7.08 -1.15 -19.56
C TYR A 127 7.55 -2.04 -20.72
N ALA A 128 7.36 -1.60 -21.97
CA ALA A 128 7.81 -2.33 -23.15
C ALA A 128 9.33 -2.48 -23.20
N GLU A 129 10.06 -1.42 -22.86
CA GLU A 129 11.54 -1.47 -22.76
C GLU A 129 11.97 -2.44 -21.64
N TRP A 130 11.36 -2.32 -20.47
CA TRP A 130 11.67 -3.21 -19.35
C TRP A 130 11.45 -4.69 -19.72
N ARG A 131 10.33 -5.01 -20.37
CA ARG A 131 10.02 -6.36 -20.86
C ARG A 131 11.02 -6.89 -21.90
N ALA A 132 11.59 -6.01 -22.69
CA ALA A 132 12.59 -6.37 -23.70
C ALA A 132 13.99 -6.66 -23.12
N ARG A 133 14.24 -6.25 -21.87
CA ARG A 133 15.50 -6.56 -21.17
C ARG A 133 15.52 -8.05 -20.82
N LYS A 134 16.19 -8.87 -21.64
CA LYS A 134 16.24 -10.36 -21.51
C LYS A 134 16.95 -10.88 -20.25
N GLU A 135 17.53 -10.02 -19.45
CA GLU A 135 18.34 -10.36 -18.29
C GLU A 135 17.52 -10.87 -17.09
N ILE A 136 16.20 -10.85 -17.18
CA ILE A 136 15.30 -11.10 -16.06
C ILE A 136 14.54 -12.41 -16.29
N ALA A 137 15.19 -13.53 -15.96
CA ALA A 137 14.64 -14.88 -16.20
C ALA A 137 13.55 -15.34 -15.20
N PHE A 138 13.20 -14.52 -14.17
CA PHE A 138 12.37 -14.96 -13.03
C PHE A 138 11.25 -13.99 -12.66
N PHE A 139 10.72 -13.24 -13.62
CA PHE A 139 9.66 -12.29 -13.31
C PHE A 139 8.32 -12.75 -13.86
N ASP A 140 7.36 -12.90 -12.97
CA ASP A 140 5.96 -12.91 -13.36
C ASP A 140 5.53 -11.50 -13.76
N GLU A 141 4.64 -11.41 -14.75
CA GLU A 141 4.08 -10.12 -15.12
C GLU A 141 3.23 -9.56 -13.97
N PRO A 142 3.48 -8.31 -13.53
CA PRO A 142 2.63 -7.69 -12.53
C PRO A 142 1.15 -7.75 -12.92
N GLN A 143 0.32 -8.24 -12.02
CA GLN A 143 -1.14 -8.26 -12.14
C GLN A 143 -1.73 -7.32 -11.08
N LEU A 144 -3.00 -6.94 -11.24
CA LEU A 144 -3.70 -6.23 -10.16
C LEU A 144 -3.87 -7.17 -8.95
N THR A 145 -3.51 -6.68 -7.78
CA THR A 145 -3.60 -7.42 -6.53
C THR A 145 -4.59 -6.77 -5.57
N GLU A 146 -5.18 -7.58 -4.66
CA GLU A 146 -5.97 -7.08 -3.54
C GLU A 146 -5.09 -6.58 -2.37
N ASN A 147 -3.77 -6.69 -2.49
CA ASN A 147 -2.81 -6.10 -1.56
C ASN A 147 -2.53 -4.65 -1.95
N PHE A 148 -3.53 -3.80 -1.78
CA PHE A 148 -3.47 -2.38 -2.11
C PHE A 148 -4.10 -1.52 -1.02
N TYR A 149 -3.68 -0.27 -0.98
CA TYR A 149 -4.33 0.80 -0.24
C TYR A 149 -4.48 2.04 -1.12
N PHE A 150 -5.26 2.98 -0.66
CA PHE A 150 -5.38 4.27 -1.34
C PHE A 150 -5.46 5.42 -0.34
N ASP A 151 -4.96 6.56 -0.76
CA ASP A 151 -5.09 7.85 -0.12
C ASP A 151 -5.82 8.84 -1.04
N ASP A 152 -5.73 10.13 -0.74
CA ASP A 152 -6.38 11.16 -1.55
C ASP A 152 -5.69 11.43 -2.89
N GLN A 153 -4.46 10.98 -3.05
CA GLN A 153 -3.61 11.28 -4.20
C GLN A 153 -3.43 10.09 -5.14
N ALA A 154 -3.35 8.85 -4.59
CA ALA A 154 -2.95 7.69 -5.36
C ALA A 154 -3.58 6.38 -4.86
N MET A 155 -3.48 5.36 -5.71
CA MET A 155 -3.61 3.96 -5.35
C MET A 155 -2.21 3.34 -5.30
N HIS A 156 -1.95 2.55 -4.26
CA HIS A 156 -0.67 1.91 -3.98
C HIS A 156 -0.85 0.40 -3.99
N PHE A 157 -0.13 -0.30 -4.85
CA PHE A 157 -0.16 -1.76 -4.97
C PHE A 157 1.14 -2.33 -4.44
N ILE A 158 1.06 -3.29 -3.53
CA ILE A 158 2.22 -3.92 -2.90
C ILE A 158 2.38 -5.33 -3.44
N TYR A 159 3.59 -5.63 -3.90
CA TYR A 159 4.03 -6.96 -4.32
C TYR A 159 5.12 -7.42 -3.37
N ASN A 160 4.90 -8.55 -2.74
CA ASN A 160 5.84 -9.14 -1.81
C ASN A 160 7.03 -9.77 -2.54
N GLN A 161 8.04 -10.16 -1.78
CA GLN A 161 9.18 -10.91 -2.29
C GLN A 161 8.68 -12.16 -3.05
N TYR A 162 9.27 -12.44 -4.20
CA TYR A 162 8.93 -13.53 -5.11
C TYR A 162 7.57 -13.47 -5.82
N GLU A 163 6.74 -12.45 -5.59
CA GLU A 163 5.47 -12.32 -6.33
C GLU A 163 5.68 -11.92 -7.80
N ILE A 164 6.56 -10.94 -8.05
CA ILE A 164 6.84 -10.46 -9.41
C ILE A 164 8.33 -10.29 -9.71
N ALA A 165 9.19 -10.52 -8.71
CA ALA A 165 10.62 -10.33 -8.81
C ALA A 165 11.37 -11.24 -7.83
N CYS A 166 12.70 -11.34 -7.94
CA CYS A 166 13.51 -12.14 -7.05
C CYS A 166 13.60 -11.52 -5.64
N TYR A 167 14.12 -12.29 -4.69
CA TYR A 167 14.31 -11.85 -3.29
C TYR A 167 15.08 -10.54 -3.17
N ALA A 168 16.12 -10.35 -3.98
CA ALA A 168 16.97 -9.17 -3.94
C ALA A 168 16.25 -7.87 -4.32
N ASP A 169 15.15 -7.96 -5.06
CA ASP A 169 14.31 -6.81 -5.39
C ASP A 169 13.47 -6.33 -4.20
N GLY A 170 13.31 -7.17 -3.18
CA GLY A 170 12.55 -6.83 -1.98
C GLY A 170 11.04 -6.69 -2.22
N ILE A 171 10.42 -5.81 -1.46
CA ILE A 171 9.02 -5.43 -1.63
C ILE A 171 8.91 -4.35 -2.70
N ILE A 172 8.05 -4.57 -3.69
CA ILE A 172 7.82 -3.63 -4.79
C ILE A 172 6.50 -2.93 -4.58
N GLU A 173 6.50 -1.61 -4.65
CA GLU A 173 5.33 -0.78 -4.56
C GLU A 173 5.09 -0.04 -5.88
N ALA A 174 3.90 -0.20 -6.47
CA ALA A 174 3.45 0.61 -7.59
C ALA A 174 2.51 1.72 -7.09
N ILE A 175 2.74 2.94 -7.56
CA ILE A 175 1.95 4.12 -7.20
C ILE A 175 1.26 4.66 -8.44
N VAL A 176 -0.06 4.63 -8.44
CA VAL A 176 -0.87 5.13 -9.55
C VAL A 176 -1.66 6.35 -9.10
N PRO A 177 -1.31 7.55 -9.57
CA PRO A 177 -2.08 8.77 -9.29
C PRO A 177 -3.54 8.64 -9.73
N ARG A 178 -4.44 9.23 -8.95
CA ARG A 178 -5.89 9.29 -9.20
C ARG A 178 -6.26 10.28 -10.29
#